data_4828e4c1f9c79fc2242f31defd86c0a3
#
_entry.id   4828e4c1f9c79fc2242f31defd86c0a3
#
_cell.length_a   1.000
_cell.length_b   1.000
_cell.length_c   1.000
_cell.angle_alpha   90.00
_cell.angle_beta   90.00
_cell.angle_gamma   90.00
#
_symmetry.space_group_name_H-M   'P 1'
#
loop_
_entity.id
_entity.type
_entity.pdbx_description
1 polymer ?
#
loop_
_entity_poly.entity_id
_entity_poly.type
_entity_poly.pdbx_seq_one_letter_code
_entity_poly.pdbx_strand_id
1 'polypeptide(L)'
;MSFLLASNIVLWIAVIGLAVVNYALLRQVGVLYERVAPAGALMVNRTLEVGAQAPALEALTLSDERISIGGVSRKSQLLFFMSPDCPVCNELMPALLSSARAESAWMDVVLVSDGDQQDHSGYVARKGISLPYVVSELVGKSYGVSKLPYAVLVDEQQRVASLGIVNSREHIDSLFEAKEQGVASIQDYMNKRTDASYVEVKS
;
A
#
# COMPACT_ATOMS: atom_id res chain seq x y z
N MET A 1 41.90 -6.24 -49.72
CA MET A 1 41.05 -5.02 -49.49
C MET A 1 39.59 -5.34 -49.27
N SER A 2 38.98 -6.26 -50.05
CA SER A 2 37.55 -6.62 -49.93
C SER A 2 37.14 -7.18 -48.54
N PHE A 3 38.01 -7.97 -47.89
CA PHE A 3 37.71 -8.56 -46.59
C PHE A 3 37.64 -7.50 -45.47
N LEU A 4 38.54 -6.51 -45.47
CA LEU A 4 38.53 -5.40 -44.52
C LEU A 4 37.29 -4.51 -44.67
N LEU A 5 36.86 -4.26 -45.91
CA LEU A 5 35.66 -3.53 -46.21
C LEU A 5 34.41 -4.28 -45.71
N ALA A 6 34.32 -5.59 -45.97
CA ALA A 6 33.21 -6.42 -45.50
C ALA A 6 33.14 -6.47 -43.97
N SER A 7 34.28 -6.68 -43.29
CA SER A 7 34.36 -6.67 -41.81
C SER A 7 33.93 -5.33 -41.22
N ASN A 8 34.34 -4.21 -41.85
CA ASN A 8 33.95 -2.88 -41.38
C ASN A 8 32.44 -2.63 -41.53
N ILE A 9 31.85 -3.07 -42.66
CA ILE A 9 30.40 -2.96 -42.86
C ILE A 9 29.63 -3.77 -41.80
N VAL A 10 30.03 -5.00 -41.49
CA VAL A 10 29.41 -5.84 -40.48
C VAL A 10 29.52 -5.20 -39.10
N LEU A 11 30.70 -4.60 -38.78
CA LEU A 11 30.89 -3.88 -37.53
C LEU A 11 29.93 -2.69 -37.40
N TRP A 12 29.77 -1.89 -38.45
CA TRP A 12 28.85 -0.76 -38.44
C TRP A 12 27.37 -1.19 -38.26
N ILE A 13 26.98 -2.29 -38.91
CA ILE A 13 25.64 -2.86 -38.74
C ILE A 13 25.42 -3.29 -37.28
N ALA A 14 26.39 -3.93 -36.66
CA ALA A 14 26.36 -4.34 -35.25
C ALA A 14 26.27 -3.12 -34.32
N VAL A 15 27.04 -2.07 -34.56
CA VAL A 15 27.02 -0.83 -33.75
C VAL A 15 25.65 -0.14 -33.85
N ILE A 16 25.10 -0.04 -35.08
CA ILE A 16 23.77 0.56 -35.29
C ILE A 16 22.67 -0.28 -34.60
N GLY A 17 22.73 -1.61 -34.72
CA GLY A 17 21.81 -2.52 -34.03
C GLY A 17 21.85 -2.34 -32.49
N LEU A 18 23.07 -2.27 -31.93
CA LEU A 18 23.25 -2.00 -30.48
C LEU A 18 22.71 -0.61 -30.08
N ALA A 19 22.89 0.41 -30.88
CA ALA A 19 22.39 1.75 -30.62
C ALA A 19 20.86 1.79 -30.60
N VAL A 20 20.20 1.08 -31.52
CA VAL A 20 18.73 0.97 -31.58
C VAL A 20 18.19 0.24 -30.36
N VAL A 21 18.81 -0.87 -29.96
CA VAL A 21 18.40 -1.62 -28.74
C VAL A 21 18.59 -0.74 -27.50
N ASN A 22 19.71 -0.05 -27.40
CA ASN A 22 19.98 0.84 -26.25
C ASN A 22 18.96 1.99 -26.18
N TYR A 23 18.62 2.60 -27.31
CA TYR A 23 17.57 3.62 -27.38
C TYR A 23 16.19 3.08 -26.98
N ALA A 24 15.83 1.88 -27.43
CA ALA A 24 14.59 1.23 -27.05
C ALA A 24 14.50 0.95 -25.52
N LEU A 25 15.60 0.49 -24.93
CA LEU A 25 15.70 0.27 -23.49
C LEU A 25 15.60 1.58 -22.69
N LEU A 26 16.29 2.63 -23.14
CA LEU A 26 16.18 3.97 -22.51
C LEU A 26 14.76 4.50 -22.55
N ARG A 27 14.04 4.30 -23.67
CA ARG A 27 12.64 4.69 -23.79
C ARG A 27 11.74 3.89 -22.85
N GLN A 28 11.97 2.60 -22.68
CA GLN A 28 11.20 1.76 -21.72
C GLN A 28 11.46 2.19 -20.28
N VAL A 29 12.72 2.49 -19.93
CA VAL A 29 13.07 3.03 -18.60
C VAL A 29 12.40 4.38 -18.37
N GLY A 30 12.37 5.27 -19.37
CA GLY A 30 11.68 6.56 -19.27
C GLY A 30 10.19 6.43 -18.99
N VAL A 31 9.50 5.51 -19.69
CA VAL A 31 8.07 5.23 -19.43
C VAL A 31 7.85 4.61 -18.06
N LEU A 32 8.79 3.81 -17.57
CA LEU A 32 8.73 3.25 -16.22
C LEU A 32 8.91 4.34 -15.15
N TYR A 33 9.82 5.30 -15.39
CA TYR A 33 10.05 6.46 -14.50
C TYR A 33 8.85 7.41 -14.46
N GLU A 34 8.13 7.57 -15.56
CA GLU A 34 6.93 8.42 -15.62
C GLU A 34 5.74 7.80 -14.89
N ARG A 35 5.71 6.46 -14.76
CA ARG A 35 4.71 5.72 -13.97
C ARG A 35 5.05 5.61 -12.48
N VAL A 36 6.30 5.82 -12.11
CA VAL A 36 6.69 6.00 -10.72
C VAL A 36 6.55 7.50 -10.41
N ALA A 37 5.41 7.89 -9.85
CA ALA A 37 5.19 9.25 -9.40
C ALA A 37 6.43 9.73 -8.62
N PRO A 38 6.97 10.94 -8.91
CA PRO A 38 8.11 11.45 -8.17
C PRO A 38 7.71 11.53 -6.70
N ALA A 39 8.31 10.68 -5.88
CA ALA A 39 8.26 10.82 -4.43
C ALA A 39 8.82 12.22 -4.14
N GLY A 40 7.93 13.16 -3.86
CA GLY A 40 8.30 14.55 -3.62
C GLY A 40 9.34 14.63 -2.51
N ALA A 41 10.35 15.48 -2.71
CA ALA A 41 11.55 15.65 -1.91
C ALA A 41 11.33 16.15 -0.46
N LEU A 42 10.17 15.94 0.11
CA LEU A 42 9.79 16.29 1.49
C LEU A 42 9.09 15.12 2.23
N MET A 43 9.41 13.88 1.89
CA MET A 43 9.07 12.79 2.80
C MET A 43 9.94 12.90 4.05
N VAL A 44 9.38 13.50 5.09
CA VAL A 44 9.80 13.17 6.45
C VAL A 44 9.42 11.70 6.64
N ASN A 45 10.38 10.82 6.39
CA ASN A 45 10.29 9.39 6.60
C ASN A 45 10.11 9.12 8.11
N ARG A 46 8.95 9.41 8.66
CA ARG A 46 8.49 8.72 9.86
C ARG A 46 7.88 7.42 9.35
N THR A 47 8.70 6.40 9.32
CA THR A 47 8.20 5.03 9.17
C THR A 47 7.23 4.80 10.32
N LEU A 48 5.95 4.72 10.03
CA LEU A 48 4.95 4.40 11.02
C LEU A 48 5.23 2.97 11.50
N GLU A 49 5.38 2.78 12.81
CA GLU A 49 5.72 1.48 13.39
C GLU A 49 4.52 0.95 14.20
N VAL A 50 4.44 -0.36 14.30
CA VAL A 50 3.46 -1.02 15.17
C VAL A 50 3.69 -0.60 16.62
N GLY A 51 2.61 -0.30 17.34
CA GLY A 51 2.63 0.26 18.69
C GLY A 51 2.80 1.78 18.76
N ALA A 52 3.19 2.44 17.67
CA ALA A 52 3.24 3.90 17.61
C ALA A 52 1.84 4.52 17.66
N GLN A 53 1.75 5.76 18.13
CA GLN A 53 0.50 6.51 18.08
C GLN A 53 0.16 6.87 16.62
N ALA A 54 -1.05 6.50 16.18
CA ALA A 54 -1.53 6.81 14.85
C ALA A 54 -1.76 8.33 14.69
N PRO A 55 -1.44 8.91 13.54
CA PRO A 55 -1.80 10.29 13.24
C PRO A 55 -3.31 10.49 13.27
N ALA A 56 -3.79 11.42 14.12
CA ALA A 56 -5.21 11.78 14.16
C ALA A 56 -5.49 12.93 13.19
N LEU A 57 -6.41 12.72 12.27
CA LEU A 57 -6.77 13.67 11.22
C LEU A 57 -8.28 13.69 11.04
N GLU A 58 -8.81 14.86 10.66
CA GLU A 58 -10.19 15.00 10.19
C GLU A 58 -10.19 15.03 8.67
N ALA A 59 -11.08 14.29 8.05
CA ALA A 59 -11.24 14.25 6.60
C ALA A 59 -12.72 14.26 6.19
N LEU A 60 -12.98 14.75 4.98
CA LEU A 60 -14.30 14.64 4.35
C LEU A 60 -14.33 13.41 3.46
N THR A 61 -15.41 12.66 3.54
CA THR A 61 -15.70 11.59 2.60
C THR A 61 -16.22 12.14 1.28
N LEU A 62 -16.33 11.31 0.25
CA LEU A 62 -16.99 11.67 -1.02
C LEU A 62 -18.48 12.05 -0.85
N SER A 63 -19.11 11.68 0.27
CA SER A 63 -20.48 12.07 0.62
C SER A 63 -20.55 13.30 1.52
N ASP A 64 -19.47 14.09 1.63
CA ASP A 64 -19.34 15.28 2.47
C ASP A 64 -19.54 15.02 3.98
N GLU A 65 -19.44 13.77 4.41
CA GLU A 65 -19.43 13.42 5.83
C GLU A 65 -18.03 13.64 6.41
N ARG A 66 -17.98 14.30 7.56
CA ARG A 66 -16.72 14.49 8.30
C ARG A 66 -16.45 13.27 9.17
N ILE A 67 -15.30 12.66 8.97
CA ILE A 67 -14.86 11.51 9.75
C ILE A 67 -13.49 11.75 10.38
N SER A 68 -13.28 11.14 11.54
CA SER A 68 -11.98 11.10 12.19
C SER A 68 -11.18 9.89 11.69
N ILE A 69 -9.95 10.10 11.30
CA ILE A 69 -9.00 9.08 10.88
C ILE A 69 -7.94 8.93 11.95
N GLY A 70 -7.73 7.70 12.42
CA GLY A 70 -6.71 7.38 13.42
C GLY A 70 -6.96 7.98 14.80
N GLY A 71 -8.14 8.54 15.06
CA GLY A 71 -8.53 9.05 16.37
C GLY A 71 -8.95 7.95 17.33
N VAL A 72 -9.10 8.31 18.62
CA VAL A 72 -9.66 7.41 19.62
C VAL A 72 -11.11 7.07 19.25
N SER A 73 -11.43 5.78 19.20
CA SER A 73 -12.75 5.28 18.81
C SER A 73 -13.16 4.09 19.70
N ARG A 74 -14.45 3.71 19.60
CA ARG A 74 -14.95 2.49 20.27
C ARG A 74 -14.59 1.22 19.51
N LYS A 75 -14.22 1.35 18.25
CA LYS A 75 -13.82 0.27 17.37
C LYS A 75 -12.45 0.55 16.81
N SER A 76 -11.74 -0.49 16.44
CA SER A 76 -10.56 -0.35 15.59
C SER A 76 -10.94 0.24 14.24
N GLN A 77 -9.97 0.85 13.58
CA GLN A 77 -10.16 1.43 12.26
C GLN A 77 -9.13 0.87 11.28
N LEU A 78 -9.60 0.21 10.23
CA LEU A 78 -8.76 -0.23 9.12
C LEU A 78 -8.73 0.86 8.05
N LEU A 79 -7.59 1.48 7.87
CA LEU A 79 -7.33 2.41 6.78
C LEU A 79 -6.76 1.62 5.61
N PHE A 80 -7.49 1.56 4.50
CA PHE A 80 -7.07 0.87 3.29
C PHE A 80 -6.72 1.90 2.21
N PHE A 81 -5.43 2.07 1.96
CA PHE A 81 -4.88 2.99 0.97
C PHE A 81 -4.87 2.33 -0.40
N MET A 82 -5.51 2.98 -1.35
CA MET A 82 -5.74 2.44 -2.69
C MET A 82 -5.78 3.54 -3.77
N SER A 83 -5.81 3.12 -5.03
CA SER A 83 -6.14 4.00 -6.17
C SER A 83 -7.13 3.29 -7.10
N PRO A 84 -8.07 4.00 -7.72
CA PRO A 84 -8.96 3.44 -8.74
C PRO A 84 -8.22 2.78 -9.91
N ASP A 85 -7.04 3.27 -10.25
CA ASP A 85 -6.20 2.78 -11.35
C ASP A 85 -5.27 1.63 -10.95
N CYS A 86 -5.28 1.23 -9.68
CA CYS A 86 -4.45 0.14 -9.17
C CYS A 86 -5.13 -1.23 -9.45
N PRO A 87 -4.59 -2.08 -10.32
CA PRO A 87 -5.20 -3.37 -10.65
C PRO A 87 -5.34 -4.29 -9.43
N VAL A 88 -4.30 -4.37 -8.59
CA VAL A 88 -4.28 -5.19 -7.37
C VAL A 88 -5.34 -4.72 -6.37
N CYS A 89 -5.51 -3.39 -6.21
CA CYS A 89 -6.55 -2.83 -5.36
C CYS A 89 -7.95 -3.25 -5.85
N ASN A 90 -8.15 -3.24 -7.17
CA ASN A 90 -9.40 -3.65 -7.80
C ASN A 90 -9.74 -5.13 -7.60
N GLU A 91 -8.73 -6.00 -7.62
CA GLU A 91 -8.88 -7.44 -7.37
C GLU A 91 -9.17 -7.74 -5.89
N LEU A 92 -8.59 -6.96 -4.98
CA LEU A 92 -8.78 -7.12 -3.55
C LEU A 92 -10.12 -6.56 -3.03
N MET A 93 -10.74 -5.64 -3.75
CA MET A 93 -11.94 -4.95 -3.28
C MET A 93 -13.08 -5.88 -2.82
N PRO A 94 -13.44 -6.97 -3.54
CA PRO A 94 -14.46 -7.91 -3.05
C PRO A 94 -14.10 -8.58 -1.72
N ALA A 95 -12.83 -8.95 -1.54
CA ALA A 95 -12.35 -9.55 -0.30
C ALA A 95 -12.41 -8.54 0.86
N LEU A 96 -11.93 -7.30 0.62
CA LEU A 96 -11.97 -6.23 1.61
C LEU A 96 -13.42 -5.90 2.05
N LEU A 97 -14.35 -5.78 1.11
CA LEU A 97 -15.77 -5.55 1.40
C LEU A 97 -16.41 -6.71 2.18
N SER A 98 -15.97 -7.94 1.92
CA SER A 98 -16.40 -9.13 2.67
C SER A 98 -15.88 -9.10 4.11
N SER A 99 -14.59 -8.84 4.30
CA SER A 99 -13.96 -8.71 5.62
C SER A 99 -14.55 -7.53 6.41
N ALA A 100 -14.77 -6.38 5.77
CA ALA A 100 -15.40 -5.22 6.42
C ALA A 100 -16.79 -5.54 7.01
N ARG A 101 -17.58 -6.36 6.30
CA ARG A 101 -18.88 -6.81 6.79
C ARG A 101 -18.77 -7.83 7.91
N ALA A 102 -17.87 -8.81 7.76
CA ALA A 102 -17.66 -9.86 8.75
C ALA A 102 -17.18 -9.29 10.10
N GLU A 103 -16.25 -8.32 10.04
CA GLU A 103 -15.59 -7.74 11.21
C GLU A 103 -16.24 -6.45 11.72
N SER A 104 -17.42 -6.08 11.19
CA SER A 104 -18.13 -4.82 11.50
C SER A 104 -18.51 -4.64 12.98
N ALA A 105 -18.48 -5.71 13.77
CA ALA A 105 -18.77 -5.62 15.20
C ALA A 105 -17.68 -4.86 15.98
N TRP A 106 -16.40 -5.01 15.57
CA TRP A 106 -15.27 -4.44 16.29
C TRP A 106 -14.40 -3.50 15.45
N MET A 107 -14.61 -3.46 14.12
CA MET A 107 -13.77 -2.68 13.20
C MET A 107 -14.61 -1.88 12.21
N ASP A 108 -14.20 -0.64 11.98
CA ASP A 108 -14.67 0.21 10.89
C ASP A 108 -13.59 0.30 9.80
N VAL A 109 -14.00 0.29 8.54
CA VAL A 109 -13.07 0.37 7.39
C VAL A 109 -13.24 1.70 6.68
N VAL A 110 -12.13 2.38 6.42
CA VAL A 110 -12.08 3.61 5.63
C VAL A 110 -11.17 3.40 4.43
N LEU A 111 -11.68 3.70 3.25
CA LEU A 111 -10.91 3.72 2.02
C LEU A 111 -10.25 5.10 1.88
N VAL A 112 -8.95 5.10 1.63
CA VAL A 112 -8.17 6.33 1.44
C VAL A 112 -7.49 6.28 0.07
N SER A 113 -7.70 7.32 -0.72
CA SER A 113 -7.07 7.49 -2.02
C SER A 113 -6.48 8.89 -2.15
N ASP A 114 -5.66 9.08 -3.16
CA ASP A 114 -5.12 10.37 -3.59
C ASP A 114 -5.48 10.62 -5.05
N GLY A 115 -5.11 11.79 -5.57
CA GLY A 115 -5.29 12.13 -6.99
C GLY A 115 -6.64 12.76 -7.30
N ASP A 116 -6.73 14.07 -7.17
CA ASP A 116 -7.95 14.88 -7.43
C ASP A 116 -8.48 14.78 -8.87
N GLN A 117 -7.68 14.26 -9.81
CA GLN A 117 -8.06 14.16 -11.23
C GLN A 117 -8.77 12.85 -11.59
N GLN A 118 -8.89 11.92 -10.66
CA GLN A 118 -9.51 10.61 -10.90
C GLN A 118 -11.03 10.67 -10.63
N ASP A 119 -11.78 9.87 -11.37
CA ASP A 119 -13.23 9.72 -11.14
C ASP A 119 -13.50 8.78 -9.95
N HIS A 120 -13.26 9.26 -8.75
CA HIS A 120 -13.50 8.50 -7.51
C HIS A 120 -14.98 8.18 -7.30
N SER A 121 -15.86 9.14 -7.58
CA SER A 121 -17.31 8.97 -7.42
C SER A 121 -17.85 7.92 -8.37
N GLY A 122 -17.46 7.96 -9.63
CA GLY A 122 -17.82 6.94 -10.60
C GLY A 122 -17.24 5.57 -10.25
N TYR A 123 -16.03 5.52 -9.71
CA TYR A 123 -15.42 4.27 -9.24
C TYR A 123 -16.24 3.65 -8.10
N VAL A 124 -16.56 4.42 -7.06
CA VAL A 124 -17.37 3.98 -5.92
C VAL A 124 -18.74 3.46 -6.37
N ALA A 125 -19.40 4.19 -7.28
CA ALA A 125 -20.70 3.78 -7.82
C ALA A 125 -20.61 2.47 -8.63
N ARG A 126 -19.62 2.36 -9.53
CA ARG A 126 -19.43 1.13 -10.36
C ARG A 126 -19.11 -0.10 -9.53
N LYS A 127 -18.38 0.05 -8.42
CA LYS A 127 -17.99 -1.06 -7.53
C LYS A 127 -19.02 -1.34 -6.43
N GLY A 128 -20.06 -0.52 -6.29
CA GLY A 128 -21.05 -0.67 -5.23
C GLY A 128 -20.46 -0.53 -3.82
N ILE A 129 -19.47 0.35 -3.66
CA ILE A 129 -18.77 0.57 -2.39
C ILE A 129 -19.68 1.40 -1.47
N SER A 130 -19.96 0.89 -0.28
CA SER A 130 -20.72 1.56 0.77
C SER A 130 -19.87 2.03 1.95
N LEU A 131 -18.54 1.78 1.89
CA LEU A 131 -17.60 2.20 2.93
C LEU A 131 -17.28 3.70 2.79
N PRO A 132 -16.97 4.39 3.91
CA PRO A 132 -16.41 5.73 3.86
C PRO A 132 -15.20 5.79 2.93
N TYR A 133 -15.21 6.73 1.99
CA TYR A 133 -14.15 6.92 0.99
C TYR A 133 -13.63 8.35 1.06
N VAL A 134 -12.35 8.49 1.34
CA VAL A 134 -11.65 9.76 1.50
C VAL A 134 -10.64 9.94 0.37
N VAL A 135 -10.62 11.12 -0.25
CA VAL A 135 -9.58 11.51 -1.19
C VAL A 135 -8.68 12.53 -0.49
N SER A 136 -7.49 12.12 -0.08
CA SER A 136 -6.58 12.99 0.68
C SER A 136 -5.13 12.52 0.61
N GLU A 137 -4.33 13.28 -0.14
CA GLU A 137 -2.87 13.10 -0.17
C GLU A 137 -2.25 13.31 1.22
N LEU A 138 -2.82 14.25 2.02
CA LEU A 138 -2.35 14.54 3.37
C LEU A 138 -2.43 13.30 4.27
N VAL A 139 -3.52 12.54 4.21
CA VAL A 139 -3.68 11.31 5.00
C VAL A 139 -2.63 10.29 4.57
N GLY A 140 -2.46 10.04 3.27
CA GLY A 140 -1.44 9.13 2.75
C GLY A 140 -0.02 9.49 3.21
N LYS A 141 0.35 10.76 3.15
CA LYS A 141 1.65 11.28 3.61
C LYS A 141 1.83 11.13 5.12
N SER A 142 0.80 11.43 5.91
CA SER A 142 0.86 11.34 7.38
C SER A 142 1.06 9.90 7.87
N TYR A 143 0.53 8.93 7.13
CA TYR A 143 0.71 7.50 7.39
C TYR A 143 1.93 6.90 6.69
N GLY A 144 2.75 7.69 5.99
CA GLY A 144 3.98 7.25 5.34
C GLY A 144 3.76 6.26 4.19
N VAL A 145 2.59 6.29 3.56
CA VAL A 145 2.22 5.37 2.48
C VAL A 145 2.99 5.72 1.21
N SER A 146 3.77 4.76 0.70
CA SER A 146 4.59 4.93 -0.51
C SER A 146 4.28 3.92 -1.61
N LYS A 147 3.50 2.87 -1.30
CA LYS A 147 3.11 1.81 -2.23
C LYS A 147 1.66 1.42 -1.99
N LEU A 148 0.97 1.00 -3.05
CA LEU A 148 -0.44 0.59 -3.01
C LEU A 148 -0.59 -0.86 -3.51
N PRO A 149 -1.56 -1.61 -3.00
CA PRO A 149 -2.40 -1.30 -1.84
C PRO A 149 -1.65 -1.42 -0.52
N TYR A 150 -1.98 -0.57 0.42
CA TYR A 150 -1.40 -0.57 1.76
C TYR A 150 -2.52 -0.50 2.81
N ALA A 151 -2.34 -1.14 3.95
CA ALA A 151 -3.32 -1.10 5.01
C ALA A 151 -2.67 -0.77 6.36
N VAL A 152 -3.39 -0.04 7.20
CA VAL A 152 -3.02 0.26 8.58
C VAL A 152 -4.22 -0.01 9.46
N LEU A 153 -4.07 -0.91 10.42
CA LEU A 153 -5.06 -1.16 11.46
C LEU A 153 -4.70 -0.35 12.70
N VAL A 154 -5.59 0.55 13.07
CA VAL A 154 -5.47 1.38 14.29
C VAL A 154 -6.41 0.82 15.34
N ASP A 155 -5.93 0.61 16.55
CA ASP A 155 -6.74 0.12 17.67
C ASP A 155 -7.60 1.23 18.32
N GLU A 156 -8.40 0.84 19.28
CA GLU A 156 -9.32 1.72 20.02
C GLU A 156 -8.60 2.78 20.85
N GLN A 157 -7.30 2.56 21.14
CA GLN A 157 -6.42 3.47 21.90
C GLN A 157 -5.59 4.38 20.99
N GLN A 158 -5.93 4.43 19.70
CA GLN A 158 -5.19 5.23 18.71
C GLN A 158 -3.74 4.75 18.50
N ARG A 159 -3.48 3.44 18.64
CA ARG A 159 -2.18 2.86 18.32
C ARG A 159 -2.26 2.05 17.04
N VAL A 160 -1.17 2.04 16.31
CA VAL A 160 -1.03 1.15 15.14
C VAL A 160 -0.91 -0.28 15.63
N ALA A 161 -1.95 -1.07 15.41
CA ALA A 161 -1.98 -2.49 15.79
C ALA A 161 -1.22 -3.36 14.77
N SER A 162 -1.39 -3.06 13.49
CA SER A 162 -0.68 -3.72 12.38
C SER A 162 -0.68 -2.85 11.14
N LEU A 163 0.26 -3.09 10.24
CA LEU A 163 0.34 -2.36 8.97
C LEU A 163 1.13 -3.17 7.93
N GLY A 164 0.88 -2.90 6.66
CA GLY A 164 1.65 -3.52 5.58
C GLY A 164 1.06 -3.40 4.20
N ILE A 165 1.83 -3.89 3.21
CA ILE A 165 1.37 -4.04 1.83
C ILE A 165 0.43 -5.24 1.77
N VAL A 166 -0.72 -5.07 1.12
CA VAL A 166 -1.78 -6.09 1.05
C VAL A 166 -1.98 -6.51 -0.39
N ASN A 167 -1.55 -7.73 -0.72
CA ASN A 167 -1.66 -8.27 -2.09
C ASN A 167 -2.67 -9.41 -2.22
N SER A 168 -3.19 -9.91 -1.10
CA SER A 168 -4.14 -11.02 -1.08
C SER A 168 -5.08 -10.91 0.12
N ARG A 169 -6.12 -11.74 0.14
CA ARG A 169 -7.04 -11.83 1.28
C ARG A 169 -6.33 -12.26 2.56
N GLU A 170 -5.41 -13.20 2.47
CA GLU A 170 -4.65 -13.71 3.60
C GLU A 170 -3.82 -12.60 4.26
N HIS A 171 -3.36 -11.61 3.48
CA HIS A 171 -2.69 -10.43 4.04
C HIS A 171 -3.65 -9.54 4.83
N ILE A 172 -4.93 -9.41 4.42
CA ILE A 172 -5.95 -8.70 5.19
C ILE A 172 -6.20 -9.44 6.51
N ASP A 173 -6.40 -10.75 6.44
CA ASP A 173 -6.69 -11.60 7.60
C ASP A 173 -5.50 -11.59 8.58
N SER A 174 -4.25 -11.58 8.09
CA SER A 174 -3.04 -11.50 8.92
C SER A 174 -2.91 -10.19 9.71
N LEU A 175 -3.46 -9.07 9.22
CA LEU A 175 -3.50 -7.82 9.97
C LEU A 175 -4.40 -7.94 11.21
N PHE A 176 -5.49 -8.68 11.11
CA PHE A 176 -6.42 -8.92 12.21
C PHE A 176 -5.81 -9.87 13.25
N GLU A 177 -5.21 -10.97 12.80
CA GLU A 177 -4.50 -11.90 13.66
C GLU A 177 -3.35 -11.22 14.42
N ALA A 178 -2.61 -10.33 13.77
CA ALA A 178 -1.53 -9.58 14.41
C ALA A 178 -2.05 -8.71 15.56
N LYS A 179 -3.23 -8.09 15.43
CA LYS A 179 -3.89 -7.36 16.52
C LYS A 179 -4.30 -8.28 17.66
N GLU A 180 -4.96 -9.41 17.37
CA GLU A 180 -5.43 -10.37 18.38
C GLU A 180 -4.28 -10.93 19.22
N GLN A 181 -3.14 -11.20 18.58
CA GLN A 181 -1.97 -11.77 19.23
C GLN A 181 -1.04 -10.71 19.83
N GLY A 182 -1.29 -9.42 19.61
CA GLY A 182 -0.44 -8.32 20.09
C GLY A 182 0.99 -8.41 19.54
N VAL A 183 1.16 -8.90 18.31
CA VAL A 183 2.48 -9.07 17.66
C VAL A 183 2.55 -8.17 16.42
N ALA A 184 3.67 -7.47 16.30
CA ALA A 184 3.89 -6.48 15.25
C ALA A 184 3.99 -7.07 13.83
N SER A 185 4.42 -8.34 13.71
CA SER A 185 4.55 -9.06 12.45
C SER A 185 4.64 -10.58 12.67
N ILE A 186 4.43 -11.35 11.59
CA ILE A 186 4.69 -12.80 11.59
C ILE A 186 6.14 -13.11 12.04
N GLN A 187 7.08 -12.24 11.68
CA GLN A 187 8.49 -12.36 12.06
C GLN A 187 8.66 -12.22 13.59
N ASP A 188 8.00 -11.26 14.22
CA ASP A 188 8.02 -11.08 15.68
C ASP A 188 7.32 -12.21 16.41
N TYR A 189 6.26 -12.76 15.83
CA TYR A 189 5.60 -13.95 16.35
C TYR A 189 6.53 -15.17 16.33
N MET A 190 7.22 -15.40 15.23
CA MET A 190 8.20 -16.46 15.09
C MET A 190 9.36 -16.31 16.08
N ASN A 191 9.87 -15.09 16.24
CA ASN A 191 10.94 -14.77 17.18
C ASN A 191 10.49 -15.01 18.63
N LYS A 192 9.30 -14.53 19.02
CA LYS A 192 8.73 -14.77 20.37
C LYS A 192 8.53 -16.25 20.67
N ARG A 193 8.10 -17.05 19.69
CA ARG A 193 7.97 -18.52 19.86
C ARG A 193 9.32 -19.20 20.04
N THR A 194 10.34 -18.73 19.32
CA THR A 194 11.70 -19.27 19.45
C THR A 194 12.28 -18.95 20.82
N ASP A 195 12.09 -17.73 21.31
CA ASP A 195 12.55 -17.31 22.65
C ASP A 195 11.80 -18.07 23.77
N ALA A 196 10.48 -18.26 23.64
CA ALA A 196 9.69 -19.02 24.61
C ALA A 196 10.14 -20.51 24.69
N SER A 197 10.45 -21.14 23.55
CA SER A 197 10.96 -22.50 23.51
C SER A 197 12.37 -22.65 24.12
N TYR A 198 13.18 -21.61 24.07
CA TYR A 198 14.51 -21.59 24.72
C TYR A 198 14.44 -21.46 26.25
N VAL A 199 13.41 -20.83 26.78
CA VAL A 199 13.21 -20.69 28.24
C VAL A 199 12.68 -22.00 28.85
N GLU A 200 11.80 -22.74 28.17
CA GLU A 200 11.29 -24.03 28.66
C GLU A 200 12.34 -25.17 28.68
N VAL A 201 13.36 -25.10 27.84
CA VAL A 201 14.44 -26.11 27.81
C VAL A 201 15.47 -25.91 28.91
N LYS A 202 15.47 -24.75 29.63
CA LYS A 202 16.43 -24.40 30.68
C LYS A 202 15.88 -24.48 32.11
N SER A 203 14.63 -24.88 32.27
CA SER A 203 13.99 -25.16 33.57
C SER A 203 13.88 -26.66 33.80
#